data_bede2b99491ac78fdb136121ac0b12e5
#
_entry.id   bede2b99491ac78fdb136121ac0b12e5
#
_cell.length_a   1.000
_cell.length_b   1.000
_cell.length_c   1.000
_cell.angle_alpha   90.00
_cell.angle_beta   90.00
_cell.angle_gamma   90.00
#
_symmetry.space_group_name_H-M   'P 1'
#
loop_
_entity.id
_entity.type
_entity.pdbx_description
1 polymer ?
#
loop_
_entity_poly.entity_id
_entity_poly.type
_entity_poly.pdbx_seq_one_letter_code
_entity_poly.pdbx_strand_id
1 'polypeptide(L)'
;MQAALEQARLAAAAGEVPIGAVVCDAQGRIIGRGHNAPIANHDPTAHAEIQALRQAAACLGNYRLDGCRVYITLEPVSYTHLTLPTTPY
;
A
#
# COMPACT_ATOMS: atom_id res chain seq x y z
N MET A 1 -8.37 0.04 -7.78
CA MET A 1 -8.91 0.35 -6.43
C MET A 1 -9.55 -0.84 -5.74
N GLN A 2 -10.06 -1.78 -6.50
CA GLN A 2 -10.60 -3.03 -5.95
C GLN A 2 -9.58 -3.75 -5.05
N ALA A 3 -8.33 -3.84 -5.50
CA ALA A 3 -7.28 -4.50 -4.73
C ALA A 3 -6.98 -3.78 -3.41
N ALA A 4 -6.99 -2.43 -3.41
CA ALA A 4 -6.78 -1.66 -2.19
C ALA A 4 -7.96 -1.84 -1.22
N LEU A 5 -9.18 -1.93 -1.74
CA LEU A 5 -10.37 -2.18 -0.93
C LEU A 5 -10.32 -3.57 -0.28
N GLU A 6 -9.84 -4.57 -1.01
CA GLU A 6 -9.64 -5.92 -0.47
C GLU A 6 -8.67 -5.90 0.70
N GLN A 7 -7.58 -5.14 0.58
CA GLN A 7 -6.61 -4.99 1.66
C GLN A 7 -7.24 -4.29 2.88
N ALA A 8 -8.07 -3.27 2.65
CA ALA A 8 -8.78 -2.60 3.75
C ALA A 8 -9.71 -3.57 4.49
N ARG A 9 -10.37 -4.45 3.77
CA ARG A 9 -11.24 -5.47 4.36
C ARG A 9 -10.46 -6.48 5.19
N LEU A 10 -9.25 -6.84 4.74
CA LEU A 10 -8.37 -7.72 5.52
C LEU A 10 -7.98 -7.06 6.84
N ALA A 11 -7.69 -5.76 6.84
CA ALA A 11 -7.40 -5.02 8.05
C ALA A 11 -8.61 -5.03 9.00
N ALA A 12 -9.79 -4.74 8.49
CA ALA A 12 -11.02 -4.74 9.26
C ALA A 12 -11.30 -6.11 9.90
N ALA A 13 -11.09 -7.18 9.13
CA ALA A 13 -11.29 -8.55 9.62
C ALA A 13 -10.33 -8.91 10.75
N ALA A 14 -9.16 -8.29 10.78
CA ALA A 14 -8.15 -8.50 11.83
C ALA A 14 -8.32 -7.53 13.02
N GLY A 15 -9.37 -6.72 13.05
CA GLY A 15 -9.59 -5.76 14.15
C GLY A 15 -8.74 -4.50 14.05
N GLU A 16 -8.16 -4.25 12.90
CA GLU A 16 -7.34 -3.05 12.64
C GLU A 16 -8.17 -1.97 11.99
N VAL A 17 -7.63 -0.75 11.93
CA VAL A 17 -8.27 0.32 11.16
C VAL A 17 -8.33 -0.11 9.68
N PRO A 18 -9.51 -0.03 9.03
CA PRO A 18 -9.71 -0.63 7.70
C PRO A 18 -9.09 0.21 6.56
N ILE A 19 -7.78 0.26 6.53
CA ILE A 19 -7.02 0.95 5.49
C ILE A 19 -6.24 -0.08 4.70
N GLY A 20 -6.35 -0.01 3.39
CA GLY A 20 -5.58 -0.83 2.47
C GLY A 20 -4.81 0.04 1.48
N ALA A 21 -3.72 -0.50 0.95
CA ALA A 21 -2.90 0.19 -0.03
C ALA A 21 -2.35 -0.79 -1.05
N VAL A 22 -2.19 -0.33 -2.28
CA VAL A 22 -1.47 -1.06 -3.31
C VAL A 22 -0.52 -0.12 -4.02
N VAL A 23 0.59 -0.65 -4.49
CA VAL A 23 1.55 0.08 -5.32
C VAL A 23 1.54 -0.57 -6.69
N CYS A 24 1.38 0.25 -7.72
CA CYS A 24 1.45 -0.19 -9.12
C CYS A 24 2.69 0.39 -9.78
N ASP A 25 3.28 -0.36 -10.70
CA ASP A 25 4.39 0.15 -11.52
C ASP A 25 3.86 1.08 -12.62
N ALA A 26 4.77 1.59 -13.44
CA ALA A 26 4.42 2.52 -14.52
C ALA A 26 3.50 1.88 -15.58
N GLN A 27 3.48 0.55 -15.67
CA GLN A 27 2.62 -0.19 -16.58
C GLN A 27 1.28 -0.60 -15.95
N GLY A 28 1.02 -0.18 -14.72
CA GLY A 28 -0.23 -0.48 -14.01
C GLY A 28 -0.28 -1.84 -13.34
N ARG A 29 0.85 -2.55 -13.26
CA ARG A 29 0.90 -3.85 -12.56
C ARG A 29 1.05 -3.64 -11.07
N ILE A 30 0.31 -4.40 -10.27
CA ILE A 30 0.42 -4.33 -8.82
C ILE A 30 1.71 -5.03 -8.39
N ILE A 31 2.59 -4.29 -7.72
CA ILE A 31 3.87 -4.79 -7.23
C ILE A 31 3.99 -4.77 -5.72
N GLY A 32 3.02 -4.22 -5.04
CA GLY A 32 2.98 -4.24 -3.58
C GLY A 32 1.56 -4.06 -3.06
N ARG A 33 1.27 -4.71 -1.95
CA ARG A 33 -0.02 -4.63 -1.25
C ARG A 33 0.25 -4.50 0.24
N GLY A 34 -0.62 -3.79 0.93
CA GLY A 34 -0.52 -3.68 2.37
C GLY A 34 -1.86 -3.34 2.98
N HIS A 35 -1.99 -3.64 4.26
CA HIS A 35 -3.15 -3.25 5.07
C HIS A 35 -2.67 -2.89 6.47
N ASN A 36 -3.44 -2.06 7.16
CA ASN A 36 -3.07 -1.64 8.51
C ASN A 36 -3.01 -2.85 9.43
N ALA A 37 -1.88 -3.02 10.10
CA ALA A 37 -1.66 -4.13 11.02
C ALA A 37 -0.76 -3.78 12.22
N PRO A 38 -0.86 -2.55 12.82
CA PRO A 38 0.00 -2.20 13.95
C PRO A 38 -0.19 -3.12 15.15
N ILE A 39 -1.42 -3.52 15.43
CA ILE A 39 -1.74 -4.39 16.58
C ILE A 39 -1.25 -5.80 16.31
N ALA A 40 -1.62 -6.37 15.16
CA ALA A 40 -1.28 -7.75 14.82
C ALA A 40 0.23 -7.97 14.72
N ASN A 41 0.97 -6.98 14.20
CA ASN A 41 2.41 -7.09 13.99
C ASN A 41 3.23 -6.54 15.18
N HIS A 42 2.58 -6.02 16.23
CA HIS A 42 3.26 -5.35 17.33
C HIS A 42 4.22 -4.28 16.83
N ASP A 43 3.83 -3.58 15.77
CA ASP A 43 4.68 -2.64 15.05
C ASP A 43 3.89 -1.36 14.76
N PRO A 44 4.20 -0.25 15.44
CA PRO A 44 3.48 1.00 15.22
C PRO A 44 3.65 1.57 13.80
N THR A 45 4.62 1.06 13.04
CA THR A 45 4.84 1.50 11.64
C THR A 45 4.15 0.60 10.62
N ALA A 46 3.41 -0.42 11.06
CA ALA A 46 2.72 -1.35 10.16
C ALA A 46 1.46 -0.73 9.57
N HIS A 47 1.60 0.43 8.92
CA HIS A 47 0.56 1.10 8.18
C HIS A 47 0.50 0.55 6.75
N ALA A 48 -0.68 0.60 6.16
CA ALA A 48 -0.94 0.00 4.85
C ALA A 48 0.05 0.45 3.76
N GLU A 49 0.27 1.76 3.64
CA GLU A 49 1.15 2.31 2.61
C GLU A 49 2.61 1.90 2.83
N ILE A 50 3.05 1.81 4.07
CA ILE A 50 4.42 1.39 4.39
C ILE A 50 4.64 -0.06 3.98
N GLN A 51 3.69 -0.92 4.31
CA GLN A 51 3.76 -2.34 3.91
C GLN A 51 3.77 -2.48 2.39
N ALA A 52 2.89 -1.75 1.71
CA ALA A 52 2.81 -1.82 0.26
C ALA A 52 4.09 -1.33 -0.41
N LEU A 53 4.67 -0.23 0.10
CA LEU A 53 5.93 0.31 -0.42
C LEU A 53 7.10 -0.64 -0.18
N ARG A 54 7.17 -1.26 0.99
CA ARG A 54 8.22 -2.24 1.29
C ARG A 54 8.13 -3.45 0.36
N GLN A 55 6.93 -3.94 0.12
CA GLN A 55 6.71 -5.07 -0.77
C GLN A 55 7.07 -4.70 -2.21
N ALA A 56 6.71 -3.50 -2.66
CA ALA A 56 7.04 -3.02 -4.00
C ALA A 56 8.55 -2.89 -4.19
N ALA A 57 9.25 -2.35 -3.20
CA ALA A 57 10.70 -2.22 -3.25
C ALA A 57 11.37 -3.60 -3.32
N ALA A 58 10.88 -4.57 -2.56
CA ALA A 58 11.39 -5.94 -2.60
C ALA A 58 11.13 -6.58 -3.97
N CYS A 59 9.95 -6.34 -4.55
CA CYS A 59 9.58 -6.87 -5.86
C CYS A 59 10.52 -6.35 -6.96
N LEU A 60 10.84 -5.05 -6.91
CA LEU A 60 11.73 -4.43 -7.90
C LEU A 60 13.22 -4.62 -7.58
N GLY A 61 13.54 -5.08 -6.37
CA GLY A 61 14.92 -5.20 -5.91
C GLY A 61 15.62 -3.86 -5.78
N ASN A 62 14.86 -2.78 -5.51
CA ASN A 62 15.37 -1.43 -5.49
C ASN A 62 14.51 -0.58 -4.56
N TYR A 63 15.15 0.32 -3.80
CA TYR A 63 14.42 1.26 -2.95
C TYR A 63 13.75 2.40 -3.73
N ARG A 64 14.15 2.61 -4.98
CA ARG A 64 13.59 3.67 -5.83
C ARG A 64 12.35 3.16 -6.54
N LEU A 65 11.25 3.84 -6.30
CA LEU A 65 9.95 3.48 -6.86
C LEU A 65 9.44 4.56 -7.82
N ASP A 66 10.36 5.10 -8.63
CA ASP A 66 10.10 6.19 -9.56
C ASP A 66 8.97 5.81 -10.54
N GLY A 67 8.00 6.68 -10.69
CA GLY A 67 6.87 6.45 -11.59
C GLY A 67 5.81 5.49 -11.09
N CYS A 68 6.01 4.89 -9.91
CA CYS A 68 4.99 4.04 -9.31
C CYS A 68 3.84 4.87 -8.75
N ARG A 69 2.68 4.25 -8.66
CA ARG A 69 1.48 4.88 -8.08
C ARG A 69 1.07 4.12 -6.82
N VAL A 70 0.72 4.88 -5.79
CA VAL A 70 0.22 4.33 -4.53
C VAL A 70 -1.27 4.65 -4.44
N TYR A 71 -2.09 3.63 -4.29
CA TYR A 71 -3.52 3.78 -4.09
C TYR A 71 -3.86 3.37 -2.67
N ILE A 72 -4.52 4.26 -1.94
CA ILE A 72 -4.87 4.05 -0.53
C ILE A 72 -6.38 4.17 -0.41
N THR A 73 -7.02 3.23 0.24
CA THR A 73 -8.46 3.27 0.48
C THR A 73 -8.77 3.03 1.95
N LEU A 74 -9.78 3.72 2.43
CA LEU A 74 -10.35 3.57 3.77
C LEU A 74 -11.77 3.08 3.61
N GLU A 75 -12.14 2.04 4.33
CA GLU A 75 -13.51 1.54 4.31
C GLU A 75 -14.37 2.29 5.34
N PRO A 76 -15.61 2.70 5.02
CA PRO A 76 -16.33 2.56 3.77
C PRO A 76 -15.86 3.55 2.72
N VAL A 77 -15.70 3.39 1.62
CA VAL A 77 -15.11 3.93 0.43
C VAL A 77 -14.71 5.40 0.46
N SER A 78 -13.43 5.62 0.68
CA SER A 78 -12.76 6.89 0.42
C SER A 78 -11.35 6.52 -0.02
N TYR A 79 -10.84 7.09 -1.08
CA TYR A 79 -9.49 6.73 -1.52
C TYR A 79 -8.74 7.93 -2.09
N THR A 80 -7.42 7.83 -2.03
CA THR A 80 -6.51 8.77 -2.67
C THR A 80 -5.46 8.01 -3.43
N HIS A 81 -4.77 8.67 -4.33
CA HIS A 81 -3.59 8.09 -4.96
C HIS A 81 -2.50 9.15 -5.11
N LEU A 82 -1.26 8.66 -5.18
CA LEU A 82 -0.09 9.48 -5.38
C LEU A 82 0.75 8.84 -6.45
N THR A 83 1.33 9.64 -7.32
CA THR A 83 2.36 9.19 -8.25
C THR A 83 3.71 9.60 -7.68
N LEU A 84 4.60 8.65 -7.52
CA LEU A 84 5.93 8.91 -6.99
C LEU A 84 6.78 9.61 -8.04
N PRO A 85 7.62 10.57 -7.62
CA PRO A 85 8.44 11.32 -8.56
C PRO A 85 9.48 10.43 -9.24
N THR A 86 9.82 10.79 -10.49
CA THR A 86 10.84 10.08 -11.26
C THR A 86 12.21 10.73 -11.16
N THR A 87 12.35 11.80 -10.37
CA THR A 87 13.62 12.47 -10.18
C THR A 87 14.58 11.61 -9.37
N PRO A 88 15.85 11.56 -9.74
CA PRO A 88 16.85 10.81 -8.95
C PRO A 88 17.06 11.45 -7.58
N TYR A 89 17.38 10.61 -6.62
CA TYR A 89 17.65 11.04 -5.25
C TYR A 89 19.15 11.25 -5.04
#